data_7a7ed6717ad008fe67a9ed5d9902942e
#
_entry.id   7a7ed6717ad008fe67a9ed5d9902942e
#
_cell.length_a   1.000
_cell.length_b   1.000
_cell.length_c   1.000
_cell.angle_alpha   90.00
_cell.angle_beta   90.00
_cell.angle_gamma   90.00
#
_symmetry.space_group_name_H-M   'P 1'
#
loop_
_entity.id
_entity.type
_entity.pdbx_description
1 polymer ?
#
loop_
_entity_poly.entity_id
_entity_poly.type
_entity_poly.pdbx_seq_one_letter_code
_entity_poly.pdbx_strand_id
1 'polypeptide(L)'
;MNQLLTSETKEEMDHWLXKFPKGKQRSAIIGSLHAAQHQNSGFLTSELMDAVADYLXVPKIHVYEVASFYSMFQTKXVGKHEISVCTNISCMLRGSDEILNHIENKLSIKVGESTADGNIFLKXEEECLAACTGAPMMMVXHIYIENLDIKKVDEVINKLTKKT
;
A
#
# COMPACT_ATOMS: atom_id res chain seq x y z
N MET A 1 -17.67 20.40 -12.92
CA MET A 1 -16.94 19.12 -13.01
C MET A 1 -16.30 18.84 -11.66
N ASN A 2 -16.69 17.78 -10.99
CA ASN A 2 -16.04 17.37 -9.75
C ASN A 2 -14.60 16.98 -10.08
N GLN A 3 -13.65 17.73 -9.60
CA GLN A 3 -12.23 17.51 -9.88
C GLN A 3 -11.70 16.49 -8.87
N LEU A 4 -12.04 15.20 -9.11
CA LEU A 4 -11.65 14.09 -8.23
C LEU A 4 -10.12 13.93 -8.12
N LEU A 5 -9.39 14.24 -9.20
CA LEU A 5 -7.92 14.18 -9.21
C LEU A 5 -7.34 15.59 -8.96
N THR A 6 -6.47 15.70 -7.98
CA THR A 6 -5.76 16.97 -7.68
C THR A 6 -4.78 17.31 -8.81
N SER A 7 -4.29 18.55 -8.85
CA SER A 7 -3.26 18.97 -9.81
C SER A 7 -1.97 18.16 -9.64
N GLU A 8 -1.55 17.93 -8.40
CA GLU A 8 -0.34 17.14 -8.08
C GLU A 8 -0.46 15.71 -8.59
N THR A 9 -1.62 15.07 -8.37
CA THR A 9 -1.89 13.71 -8.88
C THR A 9 -1.82 13.67 -10.41
N LYS A 10 -2.39 14.66 -11.07
CA LYS A 10 -2.34 14.74 -12.54
C LYS A 10 -0.91 14.93 -13.06
N GLU A 11 -0.11 15.77 -12.40
CA GLU A 11 1.31 15.97 -12.75
C GLU A 11 2.09 14.65 -12.63
N GLU A 12 1.83 13.89 -11.58
CA GLU A 12 2.45 12.57 -11.41
C GLU A 12 1.99 11.57 -12.48
N MET A 13 0.69 11.58 -12.82
CA MET A 13 0.15 10.76 -13.91
C MET A 13 0.79 11.12 -15.27
N ASP A 14 0.96 12.41 -15.54
CA ASP A 14 1.62 12.90 -16.75
C ASP A 14 3.09 12.47 -16.80
N HIS A 15 3.77 12.50 -15.65
CA HIS A 15 5.14 11.98 -15.54
C HIS A 15 5.20 10.49 -15.92
N TRP A 16 4.23 9.69 -15.45
CA TRP A 16 4.15 8.27 -15.84
C TRP A 16 3.84 8.11 -17.34
N LEU A 17 2.91 8.88 -17.88
CA LEU A 17 2.62 8.86 -19.32
C LEU A 17 3.84 9.15 -20.18
N UNK A 18 4.50 9.91 -19.75
CA UNK A 18 5.57 10.31 -20.40
C UNK A 18 6.58 9.39 -20.55
N LYS A 19 6.65 8.30 -19.74
CA LYS A 19 7.64 7.18 -19.80
C LYS A 19 7.35 6.17 -20.92
N PHE A 20 6.18 6.21 -21.52
CA PHE A 20 5.72 5.20 -22.47
C PHE A 20 5.46 5.82 -23.86
N PRO A 21 5.66 5.04 -24.94
CA PRO A 21 5.37 5.54 -26.29
C PRO A 21 3.91 5.94 -26.48
N LYS A 22 3.67 6.87 -27.41
CA LYS A 22 2.32 7.29 -27.78
C LYS A 22 1.43 6.09 -28.11
N GLY A 23 0.24 6.05 -27.57
CA GLY A 23 -0.70 4.94 -27.74
C GLY A 23 -0.53 3.81 -26.72
N LYS A 24 0.39 3.97 -25.75
CA LYS A 24 0.64 2.95 -24.71
C LYS A 24 0.23 3.42 -23.30
N GLN A 25 -0.80 4.26 -23.21
CA GLN A 25 -1.29 4.83 -21.95
C GLN A 25 -1.64 3.76 -20.89
N ARG A 26 -2.06 2.56 -21.33
CA ARG A 26 -2.34 1.43 -20.44
C ARG A 26 -1.15 1.11 -19.51
N SER A 27 0.08 1.31 -20.00
CA SER A 27 1.30 1.05 -19.21
C SER A 27 1.46 2.02 -18.03
N ALA A 28 0.79 3.16 -18.05
CA ALA A 28 0.83 4.15 -16.97
C ALA A 28 -0.17 3.87 -15.84
N ILE A 29 -1.05 2.84 -15.96
CA ILE A 29 -2.13 2.58 -14.99
C ILE A 29 -1.57 2.39 -13.57
N ILE A 30 -0.53 1.56 -13.39
CA ILE A 30 0.03 1.25 -12.06
C ILE A 30 0.50 2.54 -11.37
N GLY A 31 1.32 3.34 -12.06
CA GLY A 31 1.82 4.61 -11.49
C GLY A 31 0.70 5.60 -11.19
N SER A 32 -0.30 5.67 -12.07
CA SER A 32 -1.46 6.55 -11.89
C SER A 32 -2.33 6.12 -10.70
N LEU A 33 -2.51 4.82 -10.51
CA LEU A 33 -3.25 4.29 -9.35
C LEU A 33 -2.49 4.57 -8.04
N HIS A 34 -1.16 4.47 -8.03
CA HIS A 34 -0.36 4.86 -6.85
C HIS A 34 -0.57 6.33 -6.50
N ALA A 35 -0.48 7.23 -7.47
CA ALA A 35 -0.71 8.66 -7.26
C ALA A 35 -2.12 8.93 -6.69
N ALA A 36 -3.13 8.28 -7.29
CA ALA A 36 -4.52 8.42 -6.86
C ALA A 36 -4.75 7.83 -5.45
N GLN A 37 -4.13 6.70 -5.14
CA GLN A 37 -4.22 6.06 -3.81
C GLN A 37 -3.58 6.94 -2.73
N HIS A 38 -2.42 7.55 -3.03
CA HIS A 38 -1.74 8.50 -2.11
C HIS A 38 -2.63 9.71 -1.83
N GLN A 39 -3.20 10.30 -2.87
CA GLN A 39 -4.13 11.43 -2.76
C GLN A 39 -5.28 11.11 -1.81
N ASN A 40 -5.79 9.87 -1.84
CA ASN A 40 -7.00 9.45 -1.13
C ASN A 40 -6.68 8.67 0.17
N SER A 41 -5.60 9.02 0.84
CA SER A 41 -5.26 8.47 2.16
C SER A 41 -5.08 6.94 2.17
N GLY A 42 -4.55 6.38 1.08
CA GLY A 42 -4.13 4.98 1.03
C GLY A 42 -5.13 4.01 0.43
N PHE A 43 -6.24 4.48 -0.15
CA PHE A 43 -7.20 3.58 -0.81
C PHE A 43 -7.84 4.20 -2.05
N LEU A 44 -8.44 3.35 -2.88
CA LEU A 44 -9.06 3.71 -4.16
C LEU A 44 -10.57 3.51 -4.09
N THR A 45 -11.33 4.56 -4.36
CA THR A 45 -12.79 4.44 -4.55
C THR A 45 -13.10 4.14 -6.03
N SER A 46 -14.31 3.65 -6.30
CA SER A 46 -14.77 3.41 -7.69
C SER A 46 -14.69 4.69 -8.52
N GLU A 47 -15.12 5.80 -7.94
CA GLU A 47 -15.13 7.11 -8.62
C GLU A 47 -13.70 7.56 -8.94
N LEU A 48 -12.74 7.29 -8.04
CA LEU A 48 -11.35 7.65 -8.25
C LEU A 48 -10.71 6.77 -9.34
N MET A 49 -11.00 5.47 -9.34
CA MET A 49 -10.55 4.55 -10.41
C MET A 49 -11.15 4.96 -11.78
N ASP A 50 -12.41 5.35 -11.80
CA ASP A 50 -13.06 5.88 -13.02
C ASP A 50 -12.37 7.14 -13.50
N ALA A 51 -12.03 8.08 -12.58
CA ALA A 51 -11.34 9.31 -12.93
C ALA A 51 -9.93 9.04 -13.50
N VAL A 52 -9.23 8.05 -12.96
CA VAL A 52 -7.93 7.60 -13.51
C VAL A 52 -8.12 7.07 -14.94
N ALA A 53 -9.12 6.22 -15.16
CA ALA A 53 -9.41 5.65 -16.48
C ALA A 53 -9.71 6.75 -17.51
N ASP A 54 -10.56 7.69 -17.13
CA ASP A 54 -10.95 8.84 -17.98
C ASP A 54 -9.74 9.72 -18.31
N TYR A 55 -8.89 9.98 -17.32
CA TYR A 55 -7.67 10.80 -17.51
C TYR A 55 -6.68 10.13 -18.45
N LEU A 56 -6.50 8.81 -18.35
CA LEU A 56 -5.57 8.06 -19.18
C LEU A 56 -6.13 7.70 -20.57
N UNK A 57 -7.50 7.86 -20.59
CA UNK A 57 -8.05 7.54 -21.69
C UNK A 57 -8.07 6.20 -21.92
N VAL A 58 -8.26 5.32 -21.05
CA VAL A 58 -8.34 3.85 -21.20
C VAL A 58 -9.72 3.35 -20.76
N PRO A 59 -10.16 2.19 -21.23
CA PRO A 59 -11.39 1.58 -20.71
C PRO A 59 -11.30 1.37 -19.19
N LYS A 60 -12.35 1.71 -18.46
CA LYS A 60 -12.43 1.58 -16.99
C LYS A 60 -12.03 0.17 -16.51
N ILE A 61 -12.45 -0.87 -17.24
CA ILE A 61 -12.16 -2.25 -16.87
C ILE A 61 -10.63 -2.50 -16.74
N HIS A 62 -9.81 -1.85 -17.57
CA HIS A 62 -8.34 -2.01 -17.47
C HIS A 62 -7.80 -1.48 -16.15
N VAL A 63 -8.38 -0.40 -15.62
CA VAL A 63 -7.99 0.17 -14.32
C VAL A 63 -8.46 -0.75 -13.18
N TYR A 64 -9.70 -1.24 -13.26
CA TYR A 64 -10.25 -2.19 -12.27
C TYR A 64 -9.48 -3.51 -12.24
N GLU A 65 -9.07 -4.03 -13.40
CA GLU A 65 -8.22 -5.24 -13.50
C GLU A 65 -6.93 -5.06 -12.69
N VAL A 66 -6.26 -3.93 -12.89
CA VAL A 66 -4.99 -3.64 -12.21
C VAL A 66 -5.21 -3.44 -10.71
N ALA A 67 -6.20 -2.62 -10.34
CA ALA A 67 -6.49 -2.29 -8.93
C ALA A 67 -6.89 -3.53 -8.12
N SER A 68 -7.58 -4.50 -8.75
CA SER A 68 -8.01 -5.72 -8.06
C SER A 68 -6.97 -6.84 -8.08
N PHE A 69 -6.05 -6.81 -9.03
CA PHE A 69 -5.02 -7.85 -9.18
C PHE A 69 -3.83 -7.63 -8.23
N TYR A 70 -3.34 -6.40 -8.12
CA TYR A 70 -2.12 -6.12 -7.36
C TYR A 70 -2.43 -5.84 -5.90
N SER A 71 -1.81 -6.59 -5.00
CA SER A 71 -2.00 -6.52 -3.54
C SER A 71 -1.61 -5.17 -2.92
N MET A 72 -0.85 -4.35 -3.63
CA MET A 72 -0.47 -3.01 -3.19
C MET A 72 -1.60 -1.97 -3.30
N PHE A 73 -2.71 -2.31 -3.96
CA PHE A 73 -3.86 -1.42 -4.09
C PHE A 73 -4.97 -1.83 -3.10
N GLN A 74 -5.47 -0.84 -2.35
CA GLN A 74 -6.55 -1.03 -1.39
C GLN A 74 -7.85 -0.45 -1.98
N THR A 75 -8.84 -1.30 -2.19
CA THR A 75 -10.15 -0.86 -2.73
C THR A 75 -11.20 -0.61 -1.64
N LYS A 76 -10.76 -0.56 -0.38
CA LYS A 76 -11.60 -0.30 0.81
C LYS A 76 -10.82 0.62 1.77
N UNK A 77 -11.20 1.42 2.56
CA UNK A 77 -10.74 2.14 3.35
C UNK A 77 -9.94 1.47 4.10
N VAL A 78 -8.98 1.71 4.44
CA VAL A 78 -7.97 1.12 5.33
C VAL A 78 -7.42 2.17 6.29
N GLY A 79 -6.71 1.71 7.32
CA GLY A 79 -6.05 2.62 8.26
C GLY A 79 -4.97 3.46 7.58
N LYS A 80 -4.71 4.64 8.12
CA LYS A 80 -3.79 5.65 7.61
C LYS A 80 -2.37 5.13 7.34
N HIS A 81 -1.89 4.25 8.22
CA HIS A 81 -0.54 3.67 8.13
C HIS A 81 -0.64 2.18 7.85
N GLU A 82 -0.38 1.79 6.62
CA GLU A 82 -0.32 0.37 6.25
C GLU A 82 1.00 -0.24 6.74
N ILE A 83 0.90 -1.31 7.52
CA ILE A 83 2.03 -2.16 7.92
C ILE A 83 1.91 -3.48 7.15
N SER A 84 2.86 -3.76 6.27
CA SER A 84 2.96 -5.02 5.51
C SER A 84 4.08 -5.86 6.11
N VAL A 85 3.75 -7.00 6.68
CA VAL A 85 4.75 -7.92 7.28
C VAL A 85 5.05 -9.02 6.28
N CYS A 86 6.31 -9.14 5.86
CA CYS A 86 6.73 -10.22 4.97
C CYS A 86 6.71 -11.56 5.72
N THR A 87 5.93 -12.51 5.22
CA THR A 87 5.84 -13.87 5.78
C THR A 87 6.38 -14.94 4.84
N ASN A 88 7.07 -14.53 3.76
CA ASN A 88 7.66 -15.45 2.80
C ASN A 88 8.87 -16.17 3.41
N ILE A 89 9.35 -17.18 2.74
CA ILE A 89 10.25 -18.22 3.27
C ILE A 89 11.41 -17.69 4.13
N SER A 90 12.19 -16.71 3.65
CA SER A 90 13.32 -16.18 4.41
C SER A 90 12.89 -15.51 5.71
N CYS A 91 11.82 -14.74 5.67
CA CYS A 91 11.28 -14.06 6.85
C CYS A 91 10.65 -15.07 7.82
N MET A 92 9.91 -16.04 7.28
CA MET A 92 9.33 -17.14 8.10
C MET A 92 10.42 -17.89 8.88
N LEU A 93 11.48 -18.31 8.17
CA LEU A 93 12.60 -19.04 8.79
C LEU A 93 13.34 -18.20 9.85
N ARG A 94 13.20 -16.87 9.80
CA ARG A 94 13.83 -15.94 10.74
C ARG A 94 12.85 -15.34 11.75
N GLY A 95 11.67 -15.94 11.88
CA GLY A 95 10.73 -15.62 12.97
C GLY A 95 9.67 -14.57 12.63
N SER A 96 9.32 -14.37 11.35
CA SER A 96 8.28 -13.39 11.02
C SER A 96 6.91 -13.73 11.59
N ASP A 97 6.62 -15.01 11.82
CA ASP A 97 5.36 -15.43 12.43
C ASP A 97 5.23 -14.92 13.87
N GLU A 98 6.32 -14.93 14.63
CA GLU A 98 6.35 -14.34 15.98
C GLU A 98 6.13 -12.84 15.94
N ILE A 99 6.77 -12.16 14.97
CA ILE A 99 6.60 -10.72 14.75
C ILE A 99 5.14 -10.41 14.42
N LEU A 100 4.55 -11.15 13.48
CA LEU A 100 3.16 -10.93 13.07
C LEU A 100 2.19 -11.13 14.25
N ASN A 101 2.34 -12.25 14.97
CA ASN A 101 1.53 -12.53 16.16
C ASN A 101 1.67 -11.43 17.23
N HIS A 102 2.87 -10.92 17.42
CA HIS A 102 3.11 -9.83 18.39
C HIS A 102 2.35 -8.56 17.95
N ILE A 103 2.43 -8.20 16.67
CA ILE A 103 1.73 -7.01 16.14
C ILE A 103 0.21 -7.16 16.30
N GLU A 104 -0.35 -8.33 15.94
CA GLU A 104 -1.78 -8.62 16.08
C GLU A 104 -2.25 -8.43 17.53
N ASN A 105 -1.50 -9.01 18.46
CA ASN A 105 -1.83 -8.93 19.89
C ASN A 105 -1.71 -7.48 20.41
N LYS A 106 -0.64 -6.79 20.05
CA LYS A 106 -0.37 -5.42 20.51
C LYS A 106 -1.43 -4.43 19.99
N LEU A 107 -1.86 -4.58 18.76
CA LEU A 107 -2.85 -3.70 18.13
C LEU A 107 -4.30 -4.18 18.34
N SER A 108 -4.50 -5.41 18.84
CA SER A 108 -5.81 -6.05 19.00
C SER A 108 -6.59 -6.12 17.68
N ILE A 109 -5.90 -6.46 16.58
CA ILE A 109 -6.48 -6.65 15.23
C ILE A 109 -5.87 -7.90 14.61
N LYS A 110 -6.50 -8.37 13.54
CA LYS A 110 -5.97 -9.46 12.70
C LYS A 110 -5.48 -8.93 11.36
N VAL A 111 -4.69 -9.74 10.67
CA VAL A 111 -4.30 -9.46 9.28
C VAL A 111 -5.54 -9.15 8.45
N GLY A 112 -5.48 -8.06 7.69
CA GLY A 112 -6.59 -7.55 6.88
C GLY A 112 -7.49 -6.57 7.62
N GLU A 113 -7.17 -6.23 8.87
CA GLU A 113 -7.99 -5.32 9.68
C GLU A 113 -7.25 -4.01 9.98
N SER A 114 -8.05 -2.98 10.25
CA SER A 114 -7.57 -1.69 10.74
C SER A 114 -7.88 -1.54 12.23
N THR A 115 -7.03 -0.78 12.93
CA THR A 115 -7.30 -0.40 14.32
C THR A 115 -8.59 0.43 14.40
N ALA A 116 -9.29 0.34 15.53
CA ALA A 116 -10.59 1.02 15.75
C ALA A 116 -10.53 2.55 15.55
N ASP A 117 -9.35 3.14 15.77
CA ASP A 117 -9.11 4.57 15.56
C ASP A 117 -8.80 4.93 14.10
N GLY A 118 -8.75 3.94 13.20
CA GLY A 118 -8.43 4.13 11.78
C GLY A 118 -6.97 4.51 11.52
N ASN A 119 -6.10 4.32 12.49
CA ASN A 119 -4.71 4.79 12.37
C ASN A 119 -3.80 3.78 11.67
N ILE A 120 -3.93 2.48 11.97
CA ILE A 120 -3.05 1.43 11.42
C ILE A 120 -3.91 0.37 10.71
N PHE A 121 -3.44 -0.07 9.54
CA PHE A 121 -3.95 -1.24 8.80
C PHE A 121 -2.85 -2.30 8.76
N LEU A 122 -3.14 -3.53 9.18
CA LEU A 122 -2.19 -4.65 9.20
C LEU A 122 -2.43 -5.58 8.02
N LYS A 123 -1.40 -5.73 7.19
CA LYS A 123 -1.45 -6.53 5.98
C LYS A 123 -0.42 -7.68 6.03
N UNK A 124 -0.61 -8.75 5.65
CA UNK A 124 0.08 -9.63 5.59
C UNK A 124 0.51 -9.62 4.43
N GLU A 125 1.63 -9.77 4.15
CA GLU A 125 2.25 -9.88 2.85
C GLU A 125 2.80 -11.28 2.65
N GLU A 126 2.06 -12.07 1.96
CA GLU A 126 2.45 -13.44 1.59
C GLU A 126 3.53 -13.43 0.50
N GLU A 127 3.57 -12.37 -0.31
CA GLU A 127 4.60 -12.17 -1.32
C GLU A 127 5.88 -11.64 -0.67
N CYS A 128 7.02 -11.95 -1.26
CA CYS A 128 8.28 -11.45 -0.75
C CYS A 128 8.42 -9.94 -1.03
N LEU A 129 8.72 -9.16 0.00
CA LEU A 129 8.97 -7.72 -0.11
C LEU A 129 10.38 -7.39 -0.63
N ALA A 130 11.13 -8.42 -1.08
CA ALA A 130 12.44 -8.30 -1.75
C ALA A 130 13.58 -7.69 -0.90
N ALA A 131 13.50 -7.81 0.44
CA ALA A 131 14.59 -7.41 1.36
C ALA A 131 15.04 -8.60 2.22
N CYS A 132 15.24 -9.76 1.59
CA CYS A 132 15.51 -11.05 2.27
C CYS A 132 16.80 -11.05 3.09
N THR A 133 17.80 -10.26 2.72
CA THR A 133 19.05 -10.12 3.48
C THR A 133 18.83 -9.49 4.85
N GLY A 134 17.77 -8.68 4.98
CA GLY A 134 17.35 -8.05 6.24
C GLY A 134 16.17 -8.73 6.94
N ALA A 135 15.90 -10.01 6.62
CA ALA A 135 14.81 -10.77 7.23
C ALA A 135 15.02 -10.99 8.74
N PRO A 136 13.96 -10.99 9.58
CA PRO A 136 12.58 -10.70 9.21
C PRO A 136 12.39 -9.20 8.99
N MET A 137 11.42 -8.85 8.12
CA MET A 137 11.23 -7.45 7.75
C MET A 137 9.75 -7.12 7.54
N MET A 138 9.44 -5.83 7.63
CA MET A 138 8.13 -5.27 7.28
C MET A 138 8.31 -3.98 6.48
N MET A 139 7.24 -3.53 5.84
CA MET A 139 7.17 -2.23 5.18
C MET A 139 6.07 -1.39 5.84
N VAL A 140 6.38 -0.13 6.07
CA VAL A 140 5.40 0.85 6.56
C VAL A 140 5.31 1.95 5.50
N UNK A 141 4.18 2.07 4.93
CA UNK A 141 3.96 2.84 3.93
C UNK A 141 4.82 2.37 2.92
N HIS A 142 5.84 2.85 2.53
CA HIS A 142 6.81 2.47 1.50
C HIS A 142 8.25 2.38 2.05
N ILE A 143 8.40 2.41 3.33
CA ILE A 143 9.72 2.36 4.00
C ILE A 143 9.97 0.95 4.53
N TYR A 144 11.07 0.32 4.10
CA TYR A 144 11.51 -0.98 4.59
C TYR A 144 12.11 -0.87 5.98
N ILE A 145 11.69 -1.77 6.86
CA ILE A 145 12.22 -1.90 8.24
C ILE A 145 12.69 -3.34 8.38
N GLU A 146 13.99 -3.50 8.35
CA GLU A 146 14.68 -4.78 8.29
C GLU A 146 15.21 -5.22 9.66
N ASN A 147 15.60 -6.51 9.75
CA ASN A 147 16.19 -7.09 10.96
C ASN A 147 15.30 -6.82 12.18
N LEU A 148 14.04 -7.24 12.06
CA LEU A 148 13.04 -7.01 13.10
C LEU A 148 13.28 -7.89 14.32
N ASP A 149 13.05 -7.29 15.47
CA ASP A 149 12.80 -7.96 16.74
C ASP A 149 11.59 -7.28 17.41
N ILE A 150 11.11 -7.84 18.47
CA ILE A 150 9.92 -7.35 19.20
C ILE A 150 10.11 -5.88 19.62
N LYS A 151 11.31 -5.52 20.12
CA LYS A 151 11.62 -4.16 20.57
C LYS A 151 11.52 -3.14 19.42
N LYS A 152 12.10 -3.47 18.27
CA LYS A 152 12.08 -2.61 17.08
C LYS A 152 10.65 -2.42 16.55
N VAL A 153 9.87 -3.51 16.54
CA VAL A 153 8.45 -3.45 16.19
C VAL A 153 7.70 -2.49 17.13
N ASP A 154 7.92 -2.64 18.42
CA ASP A 154 7.29 -1.77 19.44
C ASP A 154 7.65 -0.31 19.24
N GLU A 155 8.91 0.00 18.95
CA GLU A 155 9.37 1.37 18.68
C GLU A 155 8.64 1.95 17.46
N VAL A 156 8.48 1.17 16.39
CA VAL A 156 7.78 1.62 15.18
C VAL A 156 6.30 1.87 15.49
N ILE A 157 5.61 0.90 16.09
CA ILE A 157 4.18 1.04 16.42
C ILE A 157 3.96 2.27 17.31
N ASN A 158 4.79 2.43 18.34
CA ASN A 158 4.69 3.57 19.26
C ASN A 158 4.89 4.93 18.56
N LYS A 159 5.73 4.99 17.51
CA LYS A 159 5.88 6.20 16.69
C LYS A 159 4.63 6.50 15.89
N LEU A 160 4.01 5.45 15.31
CA LEU A 160 2.80 5.59 14.49
C LEU A 160 1.57 5.96 15.34
N THR A 161 1.52 5.51 16.60
CA THR A 161 0.36 5.75 17.48
C THR A 161 0.48 7.05 18.29
N LYS A 162 1.64 7.67 18.36
CA LYS A 162 1.76 9.00 18.99
C LYS A 162 1.01 10.04 18.17
N LYS A 163 -0.03 10.59 18.74
CA LYS A 163 -0.74 11.74 18.12
C LYS A 163 0.25 12.89 17.95
N THR A 164 0.43 13.31 16.70
CA THR A 164 1.15 14.55 16.38
C THR A 164 0.28 15.73 16.80
#